data_5762e36f196ac5d72eba12958d7b7be3
#
_entry.id   5762e36f196ac5d72eba12958d7b7be3
#
_cell.length_a   1.000
_cell.length_b   1.000
_cell.length_c   1.000
_cell.angle_alpha   90.00
_cell.angle_beta   90.00
_cell.angle_gamma   90.00
#
_symmetry.space_group_name_H-M   'P 1'
#
loop_
_entity.id
_entity.type
_entity.pdbx_description
1 polymer ?
#
loop_
_entity_poly.entity_id
_entity_poly.type
_entity_poly.pdbx_seq_one_letter_code
_entity_poly.pdbx_strand_id
1 'polypeptide(L)'
;MLVKKLKETFEQYDGQSITLQGWVRTNRNSKAVGFIALNDGTTFSNVQVVYADSLENFDEVSKITTGSAMEVTGKLVCTPDAKQPFEIQAESISVLGLCDHDYPLQKKRHSFEFMREIPHVRPRANTNYAMFRLRSVLSMAIHTFFQDRGFVYVHTPEITGNDAEGAGECFTVTTREDAKYDKDFFGKHAQLTVSGQLHVEPFALTYRNVYTFGPTFRAENSNTTRHASEFWMIEPELAFADLADNMDCIEEMIKYCINYCLEHAKEEMEFFASMIDKECIKRVTHVANSNFERMTYTKAIEYLEKAKDQFENQDIFWGMDLQSEHERYICEKVVNGPVFLTDYPKDIKAFYMRVNDDNKTVAACDLLVPYVGELVGGSQREERYDVLVNRMKEIGMEQETLQWYLDLRRFGGCKHSGFGLGFDRMLMYLSGVANIRDVQPYPRTPRNLIF
;
A
#
# COMPACT_ATOMS: atom_id res chain seq x y z
N MET A 1 -2.07 31.61 -2.80
CA MET A 1 -2.42 30.70 -3.91
C MET A 1 -1.77 29.35 -3.66
N LEU A 2 -2.35 28.20 -4.08
CA LEU A 2 -1.69 26.89 -3.98
C LEU A 2 -0.77 26.64 -5.17
N VAL A 3 0.42 26.08 -4.91
CA VAL A 3 1.43 25.78 -5.97
C VAL A 3 0.87 24.84 -7.04
N LYS A 4 0.05 23.85 -6.66
CA LYS A 4 -0.60 22.95 -7.64
C LYS A 4 -1.42 23.74 -8.67
N LYS A 5 -2.30 24.62 -8.21
CA LYS A 5 -3.12 25.45 -9.10
C LYS A 5 -2.27 26.40 -9.93
N LEU A 6 -1.22 26.98 -9.32
CA LEU A 6 -0.31 27.87 -10.01
C LEU A 6 0.40 27.17 -11.18
N LYS A 7 0.90 25.94 -10.97
CA LYS A 7 1.55 25.16 -12.03
C LYS A 7 0.64 24.82 -13.21
N GLU A 8 -0.66 24.70 -12.96
CA GLU A 8 -1.65 24.43 -14.01
C GLU A 8 -2.02 25.71 -14.82
N THR A 9 -1.76 26.90 -14.27
CA THR A 9 -2.29 28.16 -14.82
C THR A 9 -1.27 29.33 -14.82
N PHE A 10 0.01 29.05 -14.62
CA PHE A 10 1.07 30.07 -14.40
C PHE A 10 1.14 31.14 -15.50
N GLU A 11 0.89 30.76 -16.76
CA GLU A 11 0.92 31.70 -17.90
C GLU A 11 -0.05 32.87 -17.73
N GLN A 12 -1.17 32.65 -17.04
CA GLN A 12 -2.19 33.68 -16.75
C GLN A 12 -1.70 34.72 -15.75
N TYR A 13 -0.64 34.40 -15.00
CA TYR A 13 -0.09 35.27 -13.94
C TYR A 13 1.25 35.88 -14.33
N ASP A 14 1.70 35.70 -15.58
CA ASP A 14 2.98 36.29 -16.02
C ASP A 14 2.99 37.80 -15.82
N GLY A 15 4.02 38.29 -15.16
CA GLY A 15 4.18 39.69 -14.82
C GLY A 15 3.32 40.18 -13.64
N GLN A 16 2.45 39.36 -13.04
CA GLN A 16 1.61 39.73 -11.90
C GLN A 16 2.30 39.39 -10.57
N SER A 17 2.03 40.19 -9.55
CA SER A 17 2.44 39.89 -8.17
C SER A 17 1.49 38.88 -7.55
N ILE A 18 2.08 37.80 -6.98
CA ILE A 18 1.35 36.71 -6.30
C ILE A 18 1.95 36.42 -4.95
N THR A 19 1.15 35.88 -4.03
CA THR A 19 1.60 35.47 -2.69
C THR A 19 1.53 33.96 -2.55
N LEU A 20 2.67 33.35 -2.11
CA LEU A 20 2.80 31.93 -1.81
C LEU A 20 3.29 31.75 -0.37
N GLN A 21 2.79 30.69 0.29
CA GLN A 21 3.28 30.19 1.58
C GLN A 21 3.84 28.79 1.41
N GLY A 22 4.88 28.46 2.17
CA GLY A 22 5.45 27.12 2.11
C GLY A 22 6.71 26.96 2.96
N TRP A 23 7.35 25.83 2.78
CA TRP A 23 8.58 25.45 3.47
C TRP A 23 9.79 25.54 2.55
N VAL A 24 10.87 26.07 3.08
CA VAL A 24 12.16 26.15 2.41
C VAL A 24 12.76 24.74 2.26
N ARG A 25 12.94 24.29 1.03
CA ARG A 25 13.63 23.03 0.71
C ARG A 25 15.12 23.24 0.52
N THR A 26 15.52 24.34 -0.10
CA THR A 26 16.91 24.80 -0.20
C THR A 26 16.93 26.31 -0.25
N ASN A 27 17.97 26.90 0.33
CA ASN A 27 18.34 28.31 0.15
C ASN A 27 19.79 28.38 -0.28
N ARG A 28 20.04 29.04 -1.42
CA ARG A 28 21.39 29.28 -1.95
C ARG A 28 21.50 30.77 -2.25
N ASN A 29 22.56 31.39 -1.80
CA ASN A 29 22.77 32.80 -2.02
C ASN A 29 24.18 33.10 -2.47
N SER A 30 24.32 34.22 -3.17
CA SER A 30 25.56 34.95 -3.43
C SER A 30 25.49 36.33 -2.75
N LYS A 31 26.46 37.21 -2.98
CA LYS A 31 26.45 38.54 -2.37
C LYS A 31 25.27 39.42 -2.79
N ALA A 32 24.68 39.20 -3.95
CA ALA A 32 23.68 40.08 -4.53
C ALA A 32 22.33 39.37 -4.86
N VAL A 33 22.32 38.06 -4.97
CA VAL A 33 21.12 37.27 -5.39
C VAL A 33 21.06 35.95 -4.65
N GLY A 34 19.85 35.54 -4.25
CA GLY A 34 19.59 34.24 -3.68
C GLY A 34 18.44 33.51 -4.37
N PHE A 35 18.42 32.20 -4.18
CA PHE A 35 17.46 31.26 -4.77
C PHE A 35 16.93 30.33 -3.69
N ILE A 36 15.63 30.39 -3.44
CA ILE A 36 14.92 29.50 -2.54
C ILE A 36 14.08 28.51 -3.35
N ALA A 37 14.22 27.23 -3.08
CA ALA A 37 13.26 26.22 -3.50
C ALA A 37 12.14 26.15 -2.44
N LEU A 38 10.94 26.64 -2.78
CA LEU A 38 9.78 26.69 -1.91
C LEU A 38 8.82 25.54 -2.26
N ASN A 39 8.29 24.86 -1.26
CA ASN A 39 7.27 23.82 -1.42
C ASN A 39 6.12 24.04 -0.43
N ASP A 40 4.88 24.10 -0.94
CA ASP A 40 3.67 24.28 -0.13
C ASP A 40 2.97 22.96 0.25
N GLY A 41 3.53 21.81 -0.13
CA GLY A 41 2.96 20.50 0.14
C GLY A 41 1.95 20.02 -0.92
N THR A 42 1.52 20.85 -1.86
CA THR A 42 0.50 20.47 -2.84
C THR A 42 1.05 19.76 -4.09
N THR A 43 2.36 19.87 -4.36
CA THR A 43 3.05 19.19 -5.45
C THR A 43 4.35 18.56 -4.98
N PHE A 44 4.89 17.58 -5.70
CA PHE A 44 6.20 17.00 -5.38
C PHE A 44 7.33 17.97 -5.70
N SER A 45 7.31 18.59 -6.86
CA SER A 45 8.31 19.56 -7.28
C SER A 45 8.12 20.94 -6.63
N ASN A 46 9.22 21.68 -6.50
CA ASN A 46 9.26 22.98 -5.83
C ASN A 46 9.04 24.14 -6.80
N VAL A 47 8.73 25.32 -6.26
CA VAL A 47 8.78 26.59 -6.98
C VAL A 47 10.10 27.30 -6.67
N GLN A 48 10.75 27.88 -7.68
CA GLN A 48 11.91 28.72 -7.49
C GLN A 48 11.49 30.13 -7.11
N VAL A 49 12.00 30.63 -6.00
CA VAL A 49 11.91 32.03 -5.58
C VAL A 49 13.28 32.65 -5.72
N VAL A 50 13.36 33.76 -6.45
CA VAL A 50 14.58 34.55 -6.65
C VAL A 50 14.46 35.82 -5.83
N TYR A 51 15.46 36.14 -5.01
CA TYR A 51 15.49 37.38 -4.22
C TYR A 51 16.83 38.08 -4.39
N ALA A 52 16.81 39.41 -4.42
CA ALA A 52 17.97 40.24 -4.64
C ALA A 52 18.33 41.04 -3.38
N ASP A 53 19.51 41.63 -3.35
CA ASP A 53 20.02 42.48 -2.26
C ASP A 53 19.21 43.77 -2.07
N SER A 54 18.33 44.10 -3.00
CA SER A 54 17.34 45.17 -2.86
C SER A 54 16.17 44.84 -1.90
N LEU A 55 16.06 43.56 -1.48
CA LEU A 55 15.06 43.14 -0.50
C LEU A 55 15.40 43.73 0.88
N GLU A 56 14.45 44.37 1.55
CA GLU A 56 14.65 45.07 2.82
C GLU A 56 15.30 44.17 3.90
N ASN A 57 14.91 42.91 3.97
CA ASN A 57 15.43 41.92 4.93
C ASN A 57 16.35 40.87 4.29
N PHE A 58 17.13 41.25 3.25
CA PHE A 58 18.01 40.33 2.54
C PHE A 58 18.96 39.54 3.45
N ASP A 59 19.55 40.19 4.44
CA ASP A 59 20.49 39.56 5.38
C ASP A 59 19.81 38.48 6.25
N GLU A 60 18.55 38.66 6.62
CA GLU A 60 17.73 37.70 7.33
C GLU A 60 17.39 36.52 6.42
N VAL A 61 16.83 36.83 5.25
CA VAL A 61 16.41 35.83 4.25
C VAL A 61 17.59 34.97 3.79
N SER A 62 18.77 35.58 3.64
CA SER A 62 19.96 34.83 3.22
C SER A 62 20.40 33.75 4.21
N LYS A 63 20.00 33.84 5.47
CA LYS A 63 20.29 32.89 6.56
C LYS A 63 19.19 31.90 6.88
N ILE A 64 18.05 31.99 6.17
CA ILE A 64 16.94 31.04 6.37
C ILE A 64 17.41 29.62 6.07
N THR A 65 17.20 28.73 7.04
CA THR A 65 17.59 27.33 6.98
C THR A 65 16.53 26.46 6.29
N THR A 66 16.95 25.31 5.76
CA THR A 66 16.04 24.27 5.24
C THR A 66 15.03 23.86 6.32
N GLY A 67 13.76 23.75 5.93
CA GLY A 67 12.67 23.41 6.85
C GLY A 67 11.92 24.59 7.42
N SER A 68 12.45 25.82 7.31
CA SER A 68 11.77 27.04 7.74
C SER A 68 10.50 27.29 6.93
N ALA A 69 9.48 27.84 7.58
CA ALA A 69 8.24 28.27 6.94
C ALA A 69 8.33 29.75 6.57
N MET A 70 7.86 30.10 5.37
CA MET A 70 7.87 31.49 4.89
C MET A 70 6.67 31.81 4.02
N GLU A 71 6.38 33.10 3.90
CA GLU A 71 5.53 33.68 2.91
C GLU A 71 6.38 34.54 1.96
N VAL A 72 6.11 34.46 0.67
CA VAL A 72 6.71 35.32 -0.36
C VAL A 72 5.61 35.97 -1.17
N THR A 73 5.72 37.29 -1.33
CA THR A 73 4.97 38.05 -2.36
C THR A 73 5.97 38.49 -3.42
N GLY A 74 5.65 38.28 -4.66
CA GLY A 74 6.56 38.61 -5.74
C GLY A 74 5.97 38.39 -7.13
N LYS A 75 6.66 38.92 -8.10
CA LYS A 75 6.27 38.87 -9.50
C LYS A 75 6.56 37.49 -10.09
N LEU A 76 5.53 36.85 -10.67
CA LEU A 76 5.73 35.64 -11.47
C LEU A 76 6.36 36.02 -12.81
N VAL A 77 7.40 35.31 -13.18
CA VAL A 77 8.08 35.47 -14.47
C VAL A 77 8.17 34.13 -15.16
N CYS A 78 7.61 34.04 -16.37
CA CYS A 78 7.73 32.86 -17.21
C CYS A 78 9.17 32.70 -17.70
N THR A 79 9.71 31.47 -17.62
CA THR A 79 11.09 31.13 -17.97
C THR A 79 11.12 29.92 -18.93
N PRO A 80 10.63 30.08 -20.20
CA PRO A 80 10.43 28.95 -21.11
C PRO A 80 11.72 28.21 -21.47
N ASP A 81 12.87 28.89 -21.44
CA ASP A 81 14.17 28.31 -21.75
C ASP A 81 14.91 27.73 -20.53
N ALA A 82 14.31 27.85 -19.32
CA ALA A 82 14.89 27.32 -18.10
C ALA A 82 14.37 25.92 -17.77
N LYS A 83 14.99 25.27 -16.76
CA LYS A 83 14.56 23.95 -16.29
C LYS A 83 13.14 23.98 -15.70
N GLN A 84 12.77 25.07 -15.01
CA GLN A 84 11.43 25.32 -14.50
C GLN A 84 10.69 26.29 -15.43
N PRO A 85 9.37 26.16 -15.63
CA PRO A 85 8.62 26.98 -16.57
C PRO A 85 8.42 28.43 -16.10
N PHE A 86 8.54 28.70 -14.81
CA PHE A 86 8.43 30.02 -14.20
C PHE A 86 9.22 30.12 -12.89
N GLU A 87 9.43 31.33 -12.42
CA GLU A 87 9.97 31.65 -11.10
C GLU A 87 9.22 32.82 -10.47
N ILE A 88 9.38 32.99 -9.16
CA ILE A 88 8.86 34.14 -8.40
C ILE A 88 10.01 35.08 -8.08
N GLN A 89 10.00 36.28 -8.63
CA GLN A 89 10.90 37.36 -8.25
C GLN A 89 10.36 38.06 -7.02
N ALA A 90 10.98 37.81 -5.87
CA ALA A 90 10.48 38.27 -4.59
C ALA A 90 10.49 39.80 -4.45
N GLU A 91 9.36 40.37 -4.09
CA GLU A 91 9.19 41.76 -3.68
C GLU A 91 9.22 41.89 -2.16
N SER A 92 8.69 40.89 -1.44
CA SER A 92 8.80 40.78 0.01
C SER A 92 8.82 39.31 0.46
N ILE A 93 9.54 39.03 1.54
CA ILE A 93 9.58 37.71 2.19
C ILE A 93 9.40 37.90 3.70
N SER A 94 8.43 37.16 4.25
CA SER A 94 8.18 37.10 5.69
C SER A 94 8.51 35.70 6.22
N VAL A 95 9.34 35.63 7.26
CA VAL A 95 9.64 34.36 7.94
C VAL A 95 8.52 34.06 8.92
N LEU A 96 7.78 32.97 8.69
CA LEU A 96 6.66 32.54 9.54
C LEU A 96 7.12 31.62 10.68
N GLY A 97 8.21 30.87 10.46
CA GLY A 97 8.78 29.99 11.46
C GLY A 97 10.18 29.54 11.06
N LEU A 98 11.18 29.88 11.87
CA LEU A 98 12.56 29.43 11.65
C LEU A 98 12.70 27.95 12.03
N CYS A 99 13.52 27.25 11.28
CA CYS A 99 13.93 25.91 11.59
C CYS A 99 15.27 25.93 12.32
N ASP A 100 15.35 25.28 13.48
CA ASP A 100 16.54 25.24 14.31
C ASP A 100 17.71 24.54 13.63
N HIS A 101 18.92 24.82 14.09
CA HIS A 101 20.16 24.30 13.51
C HIS A 101 20.35 22.78 13.74
N ASP A 102 19.69 22.20 14.73
CA ASP A 102 19.71 20.77 15.06
C ASP A 102 18.68 19.95 14.25
N TYR A 103 18.00 20.61 13.28
CA TYR A 103 17.07 19.93 12.37
C TYR A 103 17.72 18.69 11.73
N PRO A 104 17.17 17.47 11.92
CA PRO A 104 17.87 16.24 11.59
C PRO A 104 18.03 16.02 10.08
N LEU A 105 17.14 16.60 9.25
CA LEU A 105 17.17 16.45 7.80
C LEU A 105 18.08 17.49 7.15
N GLN A 106 19.38 17.32 7.36
CA GLN A 106 20.41 18.15 6.76
C GLN A 106 20.56 17.88 5.26
N LYS A 107 21.22 18.77 4.52
CA LYS A 107 21.46 18.69 3.07
C LYS A 107 22.44 17.57 2.72
N LYS A 108 22.07 16.33 2.96
CA LYS A 108 22.80 15.09 2.63
C LYS A 108 21.84 13.95 2.36
N ARG A 109 22.32 12.86 1.77
CA ARG A 109 21.52 11.64 1.66
C ARG A 109 21.41 10.99 3.05
N HIS A 110 20.20 10.65 3.45
CA HIS A 110 19.90 9.92 4.66
C HIS A 110 19.52 8.47 4.33
N SER A 111 19.93 7.52 5.21
CA SER A 111 19.53 6.12 5.06
C SER A 111 18.07 5.91 5.50
N PHE A 112 17.47 4.82 5.06
CA PHE A 112 16.13 4.43 5.52
C PHE A 112 16.12 4.12 7.03
N GLU A 113 17.19 3.51 7.57
CA GLU A 113 17.34 3.23 8.99
C GLU A 113 17.23 4.51 9.82
N PHE A 114 18.01 5.53 9.47
CA PHE A 114 17.94 6.83 10.13
C PHE A 114 16.54 7.45 10.04
N MET A 115 15.88 7.35 8.88
CA MET A 115 14.53 7.88 8.71
C MET A 115 13.49 7.19 9.62
N ARG A 116 13.70 5.92 9.96
CA ARG A 116 12.83 5.19 10.89
C ARG A 116 12.96 5.66 12.34
N GLU A 117 14.09 6.27 12.71
CA GLU A 117 14.30 6.83 14.04
C GLU A 117 13.58 8.18 14.25
N ILE A 118 13.25 8.87 13.16
CA ILE A 118 12.59 10.19 13.17
C ILE A 118 11.26 10.19 12.38
N PRO A 119 10.30 9.28 12.69
CA PRO A 119 9.10 9.10 11.88
C PRO A 119 8.22 10.35 11.78
N HIS A 120 8.23 11.23 12.79
CA HIS A 120 7.50 12.50 12.82
C HIS A 120 8.07 13.58 11.89
N VAL A 121 9.35 13.48 11.51
CA VAL A 121 10.02 14.46 10.65
C VAL A 121 10.27 13.90 9.24
N ARG A 122 10.41 12.58 9.11
CA ARG A 122 10.73 11.94 7.82
C ARG A 122 9.77 12.27 6.66
N PRO A 123 8.48 12.64 6.86
CA PRO A 123 7.63 13.10 5.74
C PRO A 123 8.20 14.29 4.97
N ARG A 124 9.11 15.06 5.58
CA ARG A 124 9.80 16.18 4.93
C ARG A 124 10.98 15.75 4.04
N ALA A 125 11.46 14.50 4.13
CA ALA A 125 12.49 13.97 3.25
C ALA A 125 11.90 13.58 1.89
N ASN A 126 12.61 13.81 0.78
CA ASN A 126 12.07 13.61 -0.58
C ASN A 126 11.51 12.20 -0.81
N THR A 127 12.21 11.16 -0.34
CA THR A 127 11.77 9.77 -0.49
C THR A 127 10.45 9.49 0.23
N ASN A 128 10.34 9.92 1.48
CA ASN A 128 9.11 9.73 2.26
C ASN A 128 8.01 10.67 1.79
N TYR A 129 8.35 11.88 1.36
CA TYR A 129 7.41 12.83 0.77
C TYR A 129 6.77 12.26 -0.50
N ALA A 130 7.58 11.71 -1.42
CA ALA A 130 7.07 11.01 -2.60
C ALA A 130 6.22 9.80 -2.22
N MET A 131 6.68 8.99 -1.25
CA MET A 131 5.97 7.78 -0.81
C MET A 131 4.57 8.09 -0.27
N PHE A 132 4.45 9.07 0.62
CA PHE A 132 3.15 9.36 1.25
C PHE A 132 2.18 10.06 0.28
N ARG A 133 2.69 10.76 -0.74
CA ARG A 133 1.87 11.25 -1.85
C ARG A 133 1.40 10.11 -2.74
N LEU A 134 2.29 9.19 -3.14
CA LEU A 134 1.92 7.99 -3.89
C LEU A 134 0.90 7.14 -3.12
N ARG A 135 1.08 6.99 -1.78
CA ARG A 135 0.13 6.30 -0.90
C ARG A 135 -1.27 6.91 -0.98
N SER A 136 -1.37 8.23 -0.95
CA SER A 136 -2.64 8.95 -1.08
C SER A 136 -3.28 8.73 -2.46
N VAL A 137 -2.50 8.82 -3.53
CA VAL A 137 -2.99 8.61 -4.91
C VAL A 137 -3.47 7.17 -5.10
N LEU A 138 -2.71 6.17 -4.65
CA LEU A 138 -3.11 4.76 -4.74
C LEU A 138 -4.39 4.47 -3.94
N SER A 139 -4.57 5.09 -2.76
CA SER A 139 -5.81 4.94 -1.99
C SER A 139 -7.03 5.40 -2.78
N MET A 140 -6.91 6.54 -3.46
CA MET A 140 -7.98 7.05 -4.32
C MET A 140 -8.20 6.19 -5.56
N ALA A 141 -7.13 5.67 -6.17
CA ALA A 141 -7.25 4.73 -7.29
C ALA A 141 -8.11 3.52 -6.92
N ILE A 142 -7.86 2.92 -5.76
CA ILE A 142 -8.61 1.76 -5.26
C ILE A 142 -10.07 2.12 -5.04
N HIS A 143 -10.36 3.22 -4.33
CA HIS A 143 -11.75 3.65 -4.11
C HIS A 143 -12.46 3.94 -5.43
N THR A 144 -11.82 4.66 -6.35
CA THR A 144 -12.41 4.98 -7.67
C THR A 144 -12.69 3.73 -8.48
N PHE A 145 -11.75 2.77 -8.51
CA PHE A 145 -11.95 1.50 -9.21
C PHE A 145 -13.22 0.77 -8.79
N PHE A 146 -13.40 0.62 -7.47
CA PHE A 146 -14.55 -0.11 -6.94
C PHE A 146 -15.85 0.68 -7.02
N GLN A 147 -15.83 1.99 -6.71
CA GLN A 147 -17.02 2.83 -6.74
C GLN A 147 -17.59 2.98 -8.16
N ASP A 148 -16.73 3.16 -9.17
CA ASP A 148 -17.14 3.26 -10.57
C ASP A 148 -17.77 1.97 -11.09
N ARG A 149 -17.48 0.83 -10.44
CA ARG A 149 -18.06 -0.51 -10.75
C ARG A 149 -19.23 -0.88 -9.85
N GLY A 150 -19.73 0.05 -9.04
CA GLY A 150 -20.90 -0.13 -8.19
C GLY A 150 -20.68 -1.00 -6.95
N PHE A 151 -19.46 -1.19 -6.51
CA PHE A 151 -19.17 -1.85 -5.24
C PHE A 151 -19.55 -0.96 -4.07
N VAL A 152 -20.08 -1.53 -3.00
CA VAL A 152 -20.36 -0.84 -1.75
C VAL A 152 -19.15 -0.94 -0.82
N TYR A 153 -18.65 0.20 -0.34
CA TYR A 153 -17.59 0.25 0.66
C TYR A 153 -18.17 -0.03 2.05
N VAL A 154 -17.63 -1.03 2.74
CA VAL A 154 -18.08 -1.47 4.05
C VAL A 154 -16.96 -1.29 5.08
N HIS A 155 -17.28 -0.66 6.21
CA HIS A 155 -16.40 -0.59 7.36
C HIS A 155 -16.58 -1.84 8.21
N THR A 156 -15.64 -2.77 8.15
CA THR A 156 -15.63 -3.95 9.01
C THR A 156 -15.01 -3.62 10.37
N PRO A 157 -15.38 -4.32 11.45
CA PRO A 157 -14.85 -4.03 12.77
C PRO A 157 -13.38 -4.42 12.89
N GLU A 158 -12.59 -3.57 13.55
CA GLU A 158 -11.20 -3.88 13.89
C GLU A 158 -11.09 -4.74 15.15
N ILE A 159 -12.05 -4.60 16.08
CA ILE A 159 -12.15 -5.42 17.30
C ILE A 159 -13.12 -6.56 17.04
N THR A 160 -12.67 -7.79 17.23
CA THR A 160 -13.47 -8.98 16.94
C THR A 160 -13.38 -10.00 18.09
N GLY A 161 -14.40 -10.85 18.20
CA GLY A 161 -14.36 -12.04 19.06
C GLY A 161 -13.99 -13.32 18.31
N ASN A 162 -13.68 -13.24 17.00
CA ASN A 162 -13.40 -14.38 16.15
C ASN A 162 -12.08 -14.22 15.40
N ASP A 163 -11.29 -15.29 15.33
CA ASP A 163 -10.14 -15.36 14.42
C ASP A 163 -10.63 -15.77 13.02
N ALA A 164 -10.43 -14.90 12.04
CA ALA A 164 -10.86 -15.12 10.67
C ALA A 164 -10.07 -16.22 9.93
N GLU A 165 -8.83 -16.46 10.32
CA GLU A 165 -7.94 -17.45 9.70
C GLU A 165 -7.86 -18.77 10.48
N GLY A 166 -8.33 -18.78 11.75
CA GLY A 166 -8.38 -19.96 12.61
C GLY A 166 -7.04 -20.39 13.22
N ALA A 167 -5.95 -19.68 12.92
CA ALA A 167 -4.60 -19.93 13.39
C ALA A 167 -3.75 -18.65 13.46
N GLY A 168 -4.37 -17.46 13.33
CA GLY A 168 -3.67 -16.18 13.35
C GLY A 168 -3.17 -15.82 14.75
N GLU A 169 -1.94 -15.34 14.87
CA GLU A 169 -1.47 -14.70 16.09
C GLU A 169 -2.13 -13.31 16.21
N CYS A 170 -3.14 -13.22 17.09
CA CYS A 170 -3.92 -12.01 17.30
C CYS A 170 -3.42 -11.20 18.49
N PHE A 171 -3.48 -9.88 18.39
CA PHE A 171 -3.33 -9.00 19.56
C PHE A 171 -4.60 -9.04 20.40
N THR A 172 -4.47 -9.27 21.70
CA THR A 172 -5.59 -9.21 22.63
C THR A 172 -5.96 -7.76 22.96
N VAL A 173 -7.25 -7.44 22.88
CA VAL A 173 -7.82 -6.16 23.32
C VAL A 173 -8.41 -6.33 24.71
N THR A 174 -7.85 -5.67 25.72
CA THR A 174 -8.27 -5.81 27.11
C THR A 174 -8.10 -4.49 27.86
N THR A 175 -8.99 -4.25 28.83
CA THR A 175 -8.86 -3.17 29.83
C THR A 175 -8.33 -3.70 31.17
N ARG A 176 -7.96 -4.99 31.24
CA ARG A 176 -7.58 -5.70 32.46
C ARG A 176 -6.20 -6.35 32.32
N GLU A 177 -5.44 -6.31 33.40
CA GLU A 177 -4.14 -6.98 33.52
C GLU A 177 -4.23 -8.46 33.93
N ASP A 178 -5.36 -8.89 34.51
CA ASP A 178 -5.52 -10.22 35.12
C ASP A 178 -6.08 -11.30 34.18
N ALA A 179 -6.23 -10.97 32.87
CA ALA A 179 -6.74 -11.84 31.81
C ALA A 179 -8.11 -12.51 32.11
N LYS A 180 -8.93 -11.88 32.97
CA LYS A 180 -10.31 -12.36 33.26
C LYS A 180 -11.29 -11.72 32.27
N TYR A 181 -11.34 -12.25 31.06
CA TYR A 181 -12.10 -11.70 29.96
C TYR A 181 -13.62 -11.68 30.17
N ASP A 182 -14.14 -12.61 30.98
CA ASP A 182 -15.55 -12.64 31.42
C ASP A 182 -15.96 -11.39 32.23
N LYS A 183 -14.98 -10.71 32.83
CA LYS A 183 -15.15 -9.46 33.61
C LYS A 183 -14.58 -8.24 32.93
N ASP A 184 -14.11 -8.39 31.69
CA ASP A 184 -13.55 -7.29 30.90
C ASP A 184 -14.65 -6.53 30.17
N PHE A 185 -14.27 -5.46 29.45
CA PHE A 185 -15.17 -4.51 28.81
C PHE A 185 -16.23 -5.19 27.91
N PHE A 186 -15.84 -6.18 27.11
CA PHE A 186 -16.75 -6.92 26.21
C PHE A 186 -17.38 -8.17 26.87
N GLY A 187 -17.03 -8.51 28.09
CA GLY A 187 -17.51 -9.73 28.76
C GLY A 187 -17.03 -11.04 28.11
N LYS A 188 -16.07 -10.97 27.19
CA LYS A 188 -15.44 -12.09 26.48
C LYS A 188 -14.08 -11.71 25.96
N HIS A 189 -13.29 -12.69 25.52
CA HIS A 189 -12.01 -12.44 24.85
C HIS A 189 -12.25 -11.63 23.57
N ALA A 190 -11.56 -10.51 23.43
CA ALA A 190 -11.57 -9.65 22.25
C ALA A 190 -10.16 -9.49 21.71
N GLN A 191 -10.04 -9.39 20.40
CA GLN A 191 -8.77 -9.29 19.68
C GLN A 191 -8.86 -8.28 18.54
N LEU A 192 -7.70 -7.82 18.07
CA LEU A 192 -7.62 -7.07 16.81
C LEU A 192 -7.73 -8.04 15.64
N THR A 193 -8.47 -7.64 14.62
CA THR A 193 -8.74 -8.47 13.45
C THR A 193 -7.50 -8.71 12.58
N VAL A 194 -7.35 -9.91 12.05
CA VAL A 194 -6.32 -10.26 11.06
C VAL A 194 -6.81 -10.05 9.62
N SER A 195 -8.15 -9.90 9.42
CA SER A 195 -8.80 -9.71 8.12
C SER A 195 -10.24 -9.23 8.32
N GLY A 196 -10.72 -8.38 7.43
CA GLY A 196 -12.13 -7.97 7.38
C GLY A 196 -13.04 -8.93 6.61
N GLN A 197 -12.48 -9.96 5.96
CA GLN A 197 -13.19 -10.84 5.03
C GLN A 197 -14.47 -11.44 5.60
N LEU A 198 -14.41 -12.14 6.73
CA LEU A 198 -15.59 -12.84 7.25
C LEU A 198 -16.73 -11.87 7.59
N HIS A 199 -16.40 -10.64 8.00
CA HIS A 199 -17.40 -9.62 8.33
C HIS A 199 -17.94 -8.88 7.11
N VAL A 200 -17.24 -8.88 5.96
CA VAL A 200 -17.73 -8.26 4.73
C VAL A 200 -18.55 -9.22 3.86
N GLU A 201 -18.34 -10.53 3.97
CA GLU A 201 -19.14 -11.55 3.22
C GLU A 201 -20.66 -11.42 3.41
N PRO A 202 -21.23 -11.16 4.62
CA PRO A 202 -22.67 -10.94 4.79
C PRO A 202 -23.21 -9.80 3.93
N PHE A 203 -22.39 -8.75 3.73
CA PHE A 203 -22.76 -7.62 2.90
C PHE A 203 -22.72 -7.96 1.41
N ALA A 204 -21.79 -8.82 0.96
CA ALA A 204 -21.80 -9.33 -0.42
C ALA A 204 -23.07 -10.08 -0.76
N LEU A 205 -23.57 -10.90 0.17
CA LEU A 205 -24.85 -11.63 0.01
C LEU A 205 -26.08 -10.73 0.09
N THR A 206 -25.92 -9.43 0.27
CA THR A 206 -26.98 -8.43 0.28
C THR A 206 -26.81 -7.40 -0.86
N TYR A 207 -25.62 -6.87 -1.04
CA TYR A 207 -25.30 -5.77 -1.97
C TYR A 207 -24.61 -6.25 -3.26
N ARG A 208 -24.40 -7.54 -3.42
CA ARG A 208 -23.76 -8.20 -4.56
C ARG A 208 -22.24 -8.02 -4.58
N ASN A 209 -21.74 -6.79 -4.73
CA ASN A 209 -20.32 -6.49 -4.77
C ASN A 209 -19.98 -5.49 -3.69
N VAL A 210 -19.06 -5.84 -2.84
CA VAL A 210 -18.63 -5.02 -1.69
C VAL A 210 -17.11 -5.05 -1.57
N TYR A 211 -16.56 -4.09 -0.83
CA TYR A 211 -15.16 -4.16 -0.42
C TYR A 211 -14.96 -3.48 0.93
N THR A 212 -13.98 -3.96 1.68
CA THR A 212 -13.42 -3.25 2.82
C THR A 212 -12.01 -2.77 2.48
N PHE A 213 -11.62 -1.64 3.02
CA PHE A 213 -10.28 -1.10 2.92
C PHE A 213 -9.93 -0.50 4.28
N GLY A 214 -9.21 -1.25 5.08
CA GLY A 214 -8.96 -0.91 6.48
C GLY A 214 -7.73 -1.58 7.07
N PRO A 215 -7.39 -1.21 8.32
CA PRO A 215 -6.27 -1.78 9.03
C PRO A 215 -6.54 -3.23 9.43
N THR A 216 -5.49 -4.04 9.40
CA THR A 216 -5.44 -5.41 9.90
C THR A 216 -4.19 -5.60 10.76
N PHE A 217 -4.22 -6.57 11.67
CA PHE A 217 -3.23 -6.72 12.72
C PHE A 217 -2.79 -8.17 12.84
N ARG A 218 -1.48 -8.42 12.83
CA ARG A 218 -0.91 -9.76 13.05
C ARG A 218 0.21 -9.68 14.07
N ALA A 219 0.09 -10.47 15.15
CA ALA A 219 1.06 -10.49 16.25
C ALA A 219 2.26 -11.39 15.99
N GLU A 220 2.43 -11.88 14.77
CA GLU A 220 3.53 -12.73 14.35
C GLU A 220 4.90 -12.12 14.68
N ASN A 221 5.76 -12.88 15.34
CA ASN A 221 7.13 -12.47 15.62
C ASN A 221 8.02 -12.60 14.38
N SER A 222 7.61 -11.99 13.27
CA SER A 222 8.32 -12.01 11.99
C SER A 222 9.09 -10.70 11.79
N ASN A 223 10.39 -10.80 11.58
CA ASN A 223 11.27 -9.64 11.40
C ASN A 223 11.80 -9.50 9.96
N THR A 224 10.98 -9.84 8.98
CA THR A 224 11.33 -9.72 7.56
C THR A 224 11.09 -8.30 7.03
N THR A 225 11.52 -8.06 5.80
CA THR A 225 11.28 -6.79 5.09
C THR A 225 9.84 -6.64 4.59
N ARG A 226 9.02 -7.68 4.63
CA ARG A 226 7.66 -7.73 4.06
C ARG A 226 6.55 -7.79 5.11
N HIS A 227 6.89 -7.95 6.40
CA HIS A 227 5.91 -8.08 7.49
C HIS A 227 5.90 -6.85 8.38
N ALA A 228 4.70 -6.39 8.69
CA ALA A 228 4.41 -5.42 9.73
C ALA A 228 3.25 -5.95 10.57
N SER A 229 3.20 -5.58 11.85
CA SER A 229 2.15 -6.03 12.77
C SER A 229 0.83 -5.28 12.59
N GLU A 230 0.86 -4.11 11.96
CA GLU A 230 -0.28 -3.32 11.52
C GLU A 230 -0.07 -2.94 10.06
N PHE A 231 -1.02 -3.23 9.20
CA PHE A 231 -0.99 -2.93 7.77
C PHE A 231 -2.42 -2.80 7.24
N TRP A 232 -2.56 -2.26 6.03
CA TRP A 232 -3.88 -2.07 5.43
C TRP A 232 -4.16 -3.13 4.36
N MET A 233 -5.39 -3.66 4.39
CA MET A 233 -5.87 -4.63 3.41
C MET A 233 -7.03 -4.05 2.61
N ILE A 234 -7.07 -4.44 1.34
CA ILE A 234 -8.23 -4.25 0.45
C ILE A 234 -8.82 -5.63 0.24
N GLU A 235 -10.07 -5.83 0.65
CA GLU A 235 -10.71 -7.14 0.67
C GLU A 235 -12.12 -7.05 0.05
N PRO A 236 -12.24 -7.16 -1.28
CA PRO A 236 -13.53 -7.23 -1.97
C PRO A 236 -14.14 -8.63 -1.91
N GLU A 237 -15.48 -8.67 -1.94
CA GLU A 237 -16.28 -9.87 -2.07
C GLU A 237 -17.36 -9.68 -3.15
N LEU A 238 -17.49 -10.66 -4.04
CA LEU A 238 -18.34 -10.64 -5.20
C LEU A 238 -19.33 -11.81 -5.13
N ALA A 239 -20.61 -11.54 -4.99
CA ALA A 239 -21.66 -12.56 -5.06
C ALA A 239 -21.93 -12.98 -6.52
N PHE A 240 -22.31 -14.25 -6.70
CA PHE A 240 -22.54 -14.91 -7.99
C PHE A 240 -21.30 -15.03 -8.88
N ALA A 241 -20.11 -14.85 -8.30
CA ALA A 241 -18.83 -14.92 -8.97
C ALA A 241 -18.08 -16.21 -8.60
N ASP A 242 -17.43 -16.82 -9.58
CA ASP A 242 -16.53 -17.96 -9.36
C ASP A 242 -15.05 -17.51 -9.32
N LEU A 243 -14.14 -18.48 -9.30
CA LEU A 243 -12.70 -18.20 -9.26
C LEU A 243 -12.23 -17.43 -10.50
N ALA A 244 -12.82 -17.71 -11.68
CA ALA A 244 -12.45 -17.01 -12.92
C ALA A 244 -12.85 -15.54 -12.88
N ASP A 245 -14.10 -15.26 -12.46
CA ASP A 245 -14.60 -13.89 -12.26
C ASP A 245 -13.75 -13.12 -11.23
N ASN A 246 -13.29 -13.80 -10.18
CA ASN A 246 -12.43 -13.22 -9.16
C ASN A 246 -11.07 -12.81 -9.74
N MET A 247 -10.44 -13.71 -10.50
CA MET A 247 -9.15 -13.42 -11.18
C MET A 247 -9.28 -12.27 -12.18
N ASP A 248 -10.39 -12.19 -12.93
CA ASP A 248 -10.64 -11.08 -13.86
C ASP A 248 -10.73 -9.74 -13.11
N CYS A 249 -11.44 -9.70 -11.98
CA CYS A 249 -11.53 -8.51 -11.15
C CYS A 249 -10.16 -8.08 -10.57
N ILE A 250 -9.33 -9.04 -10.12
CA ILE A 250 -7.97 -8.77 -9.65
C ILE A 250 -7.13 -8.17 -10.77
N GLU A 251 -7.13 -8.79 -11.96
CA GLU A 251 -6.36 -8.33 -13.10
C GLU A 251 -6.74 -6.90 -13.49
N GLU A 252 -8.04 -6.62 -13.61
CA GLU A 252 -8.54 -5.27 -13.91
C GLU A 252 -8.11 -4.25 -12.86
N MET A 253 -8.24 -4.58 -11.57
CA MET A 253 -7.89 -3.70 -10.46
C MET A 253 -6.40 -3.36 -10.46
N ILE A 254 -5.52 -4.36 -10.61
CA ILE A 254 -4.08 -4.15 -10.61
C ILE A 254 -3.65 -3.26 -11.78
N LYS A 255 -4.16 -3.55 -12.99
CA LYS A 255 -3.90 -2.73 -14.18
C LYS A 255 -4.38 -1.29 -14.00
N TYR A 256 -5.59 -1.12 -13.48
CA TYR A 256 -6.16 0.20 -13.19
C TYR A 256 -5.31 0.99 -12.20
N CYS A 257 -4.97 0.38 -11.06
CA CYS A 257 -4.16 1.05 -10.02
C CYS A 257 -2.77 1.45 -10.52
N ILE A 258 -2.11 0.61 -11.30
CA ILE A 258 -0.82 0.94 -11.90
C ILE A 258 -0.96 2.16 -12.83
N ASN A 259 -1.89 2.12 -13.78
CA ASN A 259 -2.08 3.20 -14.75
C ASN A 259 -2.48 4.50 -14.06
N TYR A 260 -3.37 4.44 -13.07
CA TYR A 260 -3.79 5.60 -12.29
C TYR A 260 -2.61 6.25 -11.56
N CYS A 261 -1.73 5.46 -10.94
CA CYS A 261 -0.54 5.98 -10.27
C CYS A 261 0.48 6.57 -11.25
N LEU A 262 0.69 5.95 -12.42
CA LEU A 262 1.58 6.48 -13.46
C LEU A 262 1.09 7.81 -14.02
N GLU A 263 -0.22 8.02 -14.07
CA GLU A 263 -0.84 9.26 -14.53
C GLU A 263 -0.86 10.35 -13.44
N HIS A 264 -1.39 10.01 -12.25
CA HIS A 264 -1.71 10.99 -11.20
C HIS A 264 -0.59 11.20 -10.17
N ALA A 265 0.44 10.35 -10.16
CA ALA A 265 1.65 10.47 -9.33
C ALA A 265 2.92 10.42 -10.17
N LYS A 266 2.91 11.03 -11.36
CA LYS A 266 3.99 10.95 -12.33
C LYS A 266 5.33 11.42 -11.75
N GLU A 267 5.37 12.59 -11.10
CA GLU A 267 6.59 13.15 -10.51
C GLU A 267 7.18 12.23 -9.43
N GLU A 268 6.32 11.64 -8.62
CA GLU A 268 6.69 10.69 -7.55
C GLU A 268 7.25 9.39 -8.14
N MET A 269 6.60 8.84 -9.17
CA MET A 269 7.05 7.62 -9.86
C MET A 269 8.39 7.85 -10.58
N GLU A 270 8.57 8.97 -11.26
CA GLU A 270 9.85 9.38 -11.87
C GLU A 270 10.96 9.55 -10.82
N PHE A 271 10.63 10.08 -9.64
CA PHE A 271 11.56 10.16 -8.52
C PHE A 271 11.99 8.75 -8.06
N PHE A 272 11.07 7.82 -7.86
CA PHE A 272 11.41 6.45 -7.48
C PHE A 272 12.26 5.76 -8.54
N ALA A 273 11.94 5.92 -9.81
CA ALA A 273 12.73 5.37 -10.92
C ALA A 273 14.15 5.96 -10.97
N SER A 274 14.34 7.23 -10.61
CA SER A 274 15.66 7.86 -10.65
C SER A 274 16.51 7.57 -9.41
N MET A 275 15.89 7.41 -8.24
CA MET A 275 16.59 7.43 -6.95
C MET A 275 16.58 6.09 -6.20
N ILE A 276 15.61 5.22 -6.46
CA ILE A 276 15.38 3.97 -5.70
C ILE A 276 15.56 2.74 -6.61
N ASP A 277 14.74 2.61 -7.65
CA ASP A 277 14.77 1.44 -8.54
C ASP A 277 14.52 1.87 -9.99
N LYS A 278 15.57 1.86 -10.80
CA LYS A 278 15.54 2.29 -12.21
C LYS A 278 14.59 1.49 -13.10
N GLU A 279 14.25 0.27 -12.69
CA GLU A 279 13.37 -0.61 -13.45
C GLU A 279 11.91 -0.54 -12.99
N CYS A 280 11.57 0.20 -11.92
CA CYS A 280 10.23 0.15 -11.34
C CYS A 280 9.14 0.55 -12.33
N ILE A 281 9.27 1.66 -13.05
CA ILE A 281 8.27 2.09 -14.05
C ILE A 281 8.15 1.08 -15.19
N LYS A 282 9.28 0.59 -15.71
CA LYS A 282 9.29 -0.42 -16.79
C LYS A 282 8.60 -1.70 -16.36
N ARG A 283 8.90 -2.17 -15.14
CA ARG A 283 8.32 -3.38 -14.56
C ARG A 283 6.80 -3.26 -14.38
N VAL A 284 6.31 -2.19 -13.75
CA VAL A 284 4.87 -2.01 -13.53
C VAL A 284 4.12 -1.77 -14.84
N THR A 285 4.71 -1.05 -15.78
CA THR A 285 4.14 -0.85 -17.13
C THR A 285 4.06 -2.17 -17.90
N HIS A 286 5.06 -3.04 -17.78
CA HIS A 286 5.02 -4.38 -18.37
C HIS A 286 3.83 -5.18 -17.82
N VAL A 287 3.65 -5.21 -16.50
CA VAL A 287 2.52 -5.92 -15.88
C VAL A 287 1.17 -5.31 -16.30
N ALA A 288 1.04 -3.98 -16.31
CA ALA A 288 -0.20 -3.32 -16.73
C ALA A 288 -0.62 -3.63 -18.18
N ASN A 289 0.36 -3.91 -19.05
CA ASN A 289 0.13 -4.22 -20.46
C ASN A 289 0.15 -5.74 -20.79
N SER A 290 0.42 -6.60 -19.81
CA SER A 290 0.44 -8.05 -20.00
C SER A 290 -0.95 -8.66 -19.84
N ASN A 291 -1.20 -9.79 -20.49
CA ASN A 291 -2.24 -10.71 -20.06
C ASN A 291 -1.72 -11.52 -18.87
N PHE A 292 -2.54 -11.71 -17.84
CA PHE A 292 -2.14 -12.47 -16.67
C PHE A 292 -2.31 -13.96 -16.95
N GLU A 293 -1.20 -14.69 -16.92
CA GLU A 293 -1.22 -16.13 -17.14
C GLU A 293 -1.96 -16.84 -15.99
N ARG A 294 -2.58 -18.00 -16.28
CA ARG A 294 -3.27 -18.84 -15.29
C ARG A 294 -2.64 -20.22 -15.30
N MET A 295 -2.06 -20.61 -14.17
CA MET A 295 -1.33 -21.85 -14.00
C MET A 295 -1.80 -22.55 -12.72
N THR A 296 -1.97 -23.87 -12.75
CA THR A 296 -2.28 -24.61 -11.53
C THR A 296 -1.04 -24.70 -10.63
N TYR A 297 -1.25 -24.74 -9.31
CA TYR A 297 -0.19 -25.00 -8.33
C TYR A 297 0.58 -26.31 -8.68
N THR A 298 -0.11 -27.36 -9.06
CA THR A 298 0.51 -28.62 -9.49
C THR A 298 1.49 -28.41 -10.63
N LYS A 299 1.12 -27.59 -11.62
CA LYS A 299 2.00 -27.28 -12.75
C LYS A 299 3.20 -26.43 -12.32
N ALA A 300 3.00 -25.50 -11.40
CA ALA A 300 4.10 -24.73 -10.84
C ALA A 300 5.13 -25.63 -10.11
N ILE A 301 4.66 -26.58 -9.29
CA ILE A 301 5.55 -27.55 -8.62
C ILE A 301 6.38 -28.34 -9.64
N GLU A 302 5.81 -28.78 -10.77
CA GLU A 302 6.58 -29.47 -11.81
C GLU A 302 7.74 -28.62 -12.38
N TYR A 303 7.56 -27.29 -12.49
CA TYR A 303 8.63 -26.37 -12.90
C TYR A 303 9.69 -26.21 -11.81
N LEU A 304 9.26 -26.08 -10.56
CA LEU A 304 10.14 -25.90 -9.41
C LEU A 304 11.00 -27.17 -9.17
N GLU A 305 10.41 -28.36 -9.23
CA GLU A 305 11.14 -29.63 -9.12
C GLU A 305 12.27 -29.76 -10.15
N LYS A 306 12.03 -29.32 -11.39
CA LYS A 306 13.05 -29.33 -12.46
C LYS A 306 14.18 -28.32 -12.22
N ALA A 307 13.93 -27.31 -11.43
CA ALA A 307 14.86 -26.20 -11.15
C ALA A 307 15.38 -26.20 -9.71
N LYS A 308 15.14 -27.24 -8.93
CA LYS A 308 15.38 -27.29 -7.48
C LYS A 308 16.79 -26.87 -7.06
N ASP A 309 17.80 -27.15 -7.87
CA ASP A 309 19.19 -26.79 -7.58
C ASP A 309 19.47 -25.26 -7.63
N GLN A 310 18.49 -24.46 -8.05
CA GLN A 310 18.59 -22.99 -8.12
C GLN A 310 18.06 -22.30 -6.85
N PHE A 311 17.47 -23.04 -5.92
CA PHE A 311 16.82 -22.50 -4.72
C PHE A 311 17.65 -22.73 -3.45
N GLU A 312 17.51 -21.86 -2.49
CA GLU A 312 18.02 -22.06 -1.14
C GLU A 312 17.29 -23.23 -0.47
N ASN A 313 15.94 -23.25 -0.60
CA ASN A 313 15.12 -24.38 -0.19
C ASN A 313 14.89 -25.33 -1.36
N GLN A 314 15.65 -26.43 -1.40
CA GLN A 314 15.61 -27.46 -2.46
C GLN A 314 14.59 -28.58 -2.18
N ASP A 315 13.91 -28.55 -1.04
CA ASP A 315 12.90 -29.56 -0.67
C ASP A 315 11.56 -29.21 -1.33
N ILE A 316 11.45 -29.51 -2.61
CA ILE A 316 10.28 -29.23 -3.43
C ILE A 316 9.37 -30.46 -3.48
N PHE A 317 8.14 -30.34 -3.00
CA PHE A 317 7.13 -31.40 -3.05
C PHE A 317 5.72 -30.83 -3.17
N TRP A 318 4.81 -31.62 -3.69
CA TRP A 318 3.40 -31.23 -3.77
C TRP A 318 2.79 -31.13 -2.37
N GLY A 319 2.20 -30.00 -2.03
CA GLY A 319 1.65 -29.72 -0.70
C GLY A 319 2.51 -28.78 0.16
N MET A 320 3.69 -28.34 -0.34
CA MET A 320 4.51 -27.34 0.36
C MET A 320 3.96 -25.92 0.20
N ASP A 321 4.18 -25.08 1.20
CA ASP A 321 4.00 -23.63 1.04
C ASP A 321 5.15 -23.07 0.17
N LEU A 322 4.79 -22.28 -0.85
CA LEU A 322 5.77 -21.63 -1.72
C LEU A 322 6.46 -20.49 -0.97
N GLN A 323 7.78 -20.48 -1.05
CA GLN A 323 8.57 -19.35 -0.55
C GLN A 323 8.74 -18.29 -1.64
N SER A 324 9.09 -17.06 -1.26
CA SER A 324 9.26 -15.96 -2.19
C SER A 324 10.22 -16.22 -3.35
N GLU A 325 11.24 -17.06 -3.16
CA GLU A 325 12.17 -17.46 -4.23
C GLU A 325 11.47 -18.32 -5.29
N HIS A 326 10.59 -19.25 -4.85
CA HIS A 326 9.78 -20.10 -5.72
C HIS A 326 8.77 -19.28 -6.53
N GLU A 327 8.04 -18.41 -5.86
CA GLU A 327 7.06 -17.51 -6.50
C GLU A 327 7.71 -16.62 -7.56
N ARG A 328 8.84 -16.00 -7.20
CA ARG A 328 9.59 -15.16 -8.14
C ARG A 328 10.16 -15.95 -9.30
N TYR A 329 10.63 -17.18 -9.08
CA TYR A 329 11.08 -18.03 -10.17
C TYR A 329 9.96 -18.29 -11.19
N ILE A 330 8.77 -18.62 -10.72
CA ILE A 330 7.60 -18.85 -11.59
C ILE A 330 7.28 -17.60 -12.41
N CYS A 331 7.08 -16.44 -11.79
CA CYS A 331 6.68 -15.22 -12.51
C CYS A 331 7.83 -14.60 -13.33
N GLU A 332 9.11 -14.69 -12.88
CA GLU A 332 10.23 -14.04 -13.56
C GLU A 332 10.93 -14.92 -14.60
N LYS A 333 11.00 -16.25 -14.38
CA LYS A 333 11.77 -17.17 -15.23
C LYS A 333 10.89 -18.07 -16.08
N VAL A 334 9.76 -18.54 -15.56
CA VAL A 334 8.86 -19.45 -16.30
C VAL A 334 7.92 -18.62 -17.18
N VAL A 335 7.21 -17.64 -16.62
CA VAL A 335 6.17 -16.87 -17.31
C VAL A 335 6.72 -15.56 -17.90
N ASN A 336 7.72 -14.96 -17.25
CA ASN A 336 8.25 -13.64 -17.55
C ASN A 336 7.15 -12.54 -17.51
N GLY A 337 6.29 -12.62 -16.51
CA GLY A 337 5.16 -11.71 -16.33
C GLY A 337 4.27 -12.09 -15.15
N PRO A 338 3.11 -11.44 -15.01
CA PRO A 338 2.15 -11.76 -13.95
C PRO A 338 1.49 -13.13 -14.21
N VAL A 339 1.28 -13.90 -13.13
CA VAL A 339 0.65 -15.22 -13.21
C VAL A 339 -0.21 -15.49 -11.99
N PHE A 340 -1.40 -16.01 -12.21
CA PHE A 340 -2.22 -16.61 -11.17
C PHE A 340 -1.81 -18.08 -10.99
N LEU A 341 -1.48 -18.45 -9.75
CA LEU A 341 -1.44 -19.87 -9.37
C LEU A 341 -2.78 -20.26 -8.79
N THR A 342 -3.35 -21.38 -9.26
CA THR A 342 -4.69 -21.83 -8.86
C THR A 342 -4.66 -23.27 -8.32
N ASP A 343 -5.77 -23.69 -7.73
CA ASP A 343 -6.00 -25.08 -7.32
C ASP A 343 -4.93 -25.60 -6.37
N TYR A 344 -4.72 -24.87 -5.30
CA TYR A 344 -3.78 -25.22 -4.24
C TYR A 344 -4.25 -26.42 -3.42
N PRO A 345 -3.33 -27.19 -2.84
CA PRO A 345 -3.66 -28.24 -1.89
C PRO A 345 -4.52 -27.69 -0.73
N LYS A 346 -5.61 -28.39 -0.40
CA LYS A 346 -6.54 -27.93 0.65
C LYS A 346 -5.90 -27.81 2.04
N ASP A 347 -4.84 -28.59 2.29
CA ASP A 347 -4.25 -28.70 3.63
C ASP A 347 -3.35 -27.49 3.98
N ILE A 348 -2.96 -26.69 2.99
CA ILE A 348 -2.17 -25.47 3.17
C ILE A 348 -2.98 -24.18 2.96
N LYS A 349 -4.29 -24.30 2.81
CA LYS A 349 -5.18 -23.13 2.59
C LYS A 349 -6.33 -23.09 3.60
N ALA A 350 -6.91 -21.90 3.79
CA ALA A 350 -7.91 -21.62 4.79
C ALA A 350 -9.22 -22.41 4.60
N PHE A 351 -9.94 -22.64 5.70
CA PHE A 351 -11.12 -23.50 5.78
C PHE A 351 -12.30 -23.06 4.90
N TYR A 352 -12.42 -21.74 4.67
CA TYR A 352 -13.52 -21.13 3.94
C TYR A 352 -13.41 -21.23 2.42
N MET A 353 -12.30 -21.71 1.90
CA MET A 353 -12.07 -21.84 0.46
C MET A 353 -12.83 -23.05 -0.10
N ARG A 354 -13.45 -22.87 -1.28
CA ARG A 354 -14.24 -23.92 -1.92
C ARG A 354 -13.38 -25.13 -2.25
N VAL A 355 -13.75 -26.29 -1.70
CA VAL A 355 -13.10 -27.57 -2.03
C VAL A 355 -13.48 -27.99 -3.45
N ASN A 356 -12.49 -28.25 -4.29
CA ASN A 356 -12.68 -28.73 -5.66
C ASN A 356 -13.24 -30.17 -5.70
N ASP A 357 -13.74 -30.58 -6.85
CA ASP A 357 -14.40 -31.89 -7.01
C ASP A 357 -13.43 -33.07 -6.86
N ASP A 358 -12.10 -32.83 -6.93
CA ASP A 358 -11.06 -33.81 -6.65
C ASP A 358 -10.90 -34.11 -5.15
N ASN A 359 -11.50 -33.32 -4.28
CA ASN A 359 -11.41 -33.41 -2.81
C ASN A 359 -9.97 -33.24 -2.24
N LYS A 360 -9.04 -32.75 -3.04
CA LYS A 360 -7.62 -32.57 -2.69
C LYS A 360 -7.19 -31.11 -2.76
N THR A 361 -7.78 -30.37 -3.68
CA THR A 361 -7.45 -28.97 -3.95
C THR A 361 -8.61 -28.06 -3.59
N VAL A 362 -8.33 -26.76 -3.51
CA VAL A 362 -9.32 -25.70 -3.29
C VAL A 362 -9.25 -24.68 -4.42
N ALA A 363 -10.38 -24.03 -4.72
CA ALA A 363 -10.50 -22.96 -5.68
C ALA A 363 -9.89 -21.65 -5.14
N ALA A 364 -8.59 -21.70 -4.87
CA ALA A 364 -7.76 -20.55 -4.47
C ALA A 364 -7.01 -19.99 -5.67
N CYS A 365 -6.65 -18.71 -5.61
CA CYS A 365 -5.73 -18.10 -6.55
C CYS A 365 -4.80 -17.13 -5.82
N ASP A 366 -3.51 -17.19 -6.13
CA ASP A 366 -2.54 -16.20 -5.71
C ASP A 366 -1.95 -15.54 -6.97
N LEU A 367 -2.02 -14.19 -7.04
CA LEU A 367 -1.38 -13.43 -8.12
C LEU A 367 0.09 -13.21 -7.77
N LEU A 368 0.97 -13.76 -8.59
CA LEU A 368 2.41 -13.53 -8.52
C LEU A 368 2.83 -12.49 -9.55
N VAL A 369 3.65 -11.54 -9.13
CA VAL A 369 4.23 -10.51 -10.01
C VAL A 369 5.75 -10.48 -9.86
N PRO A 370 6.49 -10.13 -10.94
CA PRO A 370 7.95 -9.98 -10.87
C PRO A 370 8.40 -9.05 -9.75
N TYR A 371 9.52 -9.32 -9.13
CA TYR A 371 10.14 -8.59 -8.02
C TYR A 371 9.56 -8.87 -6.63
N VAL A 372 8.25 -9.02 -6.50
CA VAL A 372 7.57 -9.21 -5.20
C VAL A 372 7.21 -10.68 -4.95
N GLY A 373 6.82 -11.45 -5.96
CA GLY A 373 6.15 -12.73 -5.79
C GLY A 373 4.66 -12.50 -5.55
N GLU A 374 4.07 -13.14 -4.54
CA GLU A 374 2.65 -12.98 -4.20
C GLU A 374 2.31 -11.53 -3.86
N LEU A 375 1.36 -10.97 -4.61
CA LEU A 375 0.80 -9.63 -4.40
C LEU A 375 -0.64 -9.68 -3.91
N VAL A 376 -1.44 -10.62 -4.41
CA VAL A 376 -2.86 -10.80 -4.07
C VAL A 376 -3.12 -12.27 -3.81
N GLY A 377 -3.83 -12.58 -2.73
CA GLY A 377 -4.38 -13.90 -2.46
C GLY A 377 -5.90 -13.88 -2.48
N GLY A 378 -6.54 -14.89 -3.09
CA GLY A 378 -8.00 -14.95 -3.18
C GLY A 378 -8.55 -16.36 -3.35
N SER A 379 -9.88 -16.48 -3.29
CA SER A 379 -10.54 -17.76 -3.56
C SER A 379 -12.03 -17.58 -3.88
N GLN A 380 -12.59 -18.59 -4.51
CA GLN A 380 -14.02 -18.83 -4.37
C GLN A 380 -14.29 -19.34 -2.96
N ARG A 381 -15.37 -18.86 -2.33
CA ARG A 381 -15.75 -19.25 -0.97
C ARG A 381 -16.58 -20.54 -1.00
N GLU A 382 -16.48 -21.35 0.07
CA GLU A 382 -17.28 -22.57 0.18
C GLU A 382 -18.75 -22.21 0.45
N GLU A 383 -19.61 -22.42 -0.53
CA GLU A 383 -21.04 -22.15 -0.44
C GLU A 383 -21.86 -23.35 0.07
N ARG A 384 -21.25 -24.55 0.07
CA ARG A 384 -21.94 -25.80 0.50
C ARG A 384 -21.79 -25.96 2.00
N TYR A 385 -22.92 -25.84 2.73
CA TYR A 385 -22.95 -25.87 4.18
C TYR A 385 -22.26 -27.12 4.77
N ASP A 386 -22.64 -28.31 4.29
CA ASP A 386 -22.10 -29.57 4.85
C ASP A 386 -20.59 -29.73 4.58
N VAL A 387 -20.11 -29.27 3.44
CA VAL A 387 -18.68 -29.30 3.08
C VAL A 387 -17.90 -28.37 4.00
N LEU A 388 -18.40 -27.14 4.21
CA LEU A 388 -17.77 -26.17 5.12
C LEU A 388 -17.70 -26.69 6.56
N VAL A 389 -18.82 -27.24 7.08
CA VAL A 389 -18.86 -27.85 8.42
C VAL A 389 -17.88 -29.01 8.54
N ASN A 390 -17.79 -29.88 7.53
CA ASN A 390 -16.83 -30.98 7.55
C ASN A 390 -15.39 -30.48 7.54
N ARG A 391 -15.10 -29.44 6.72
CA ARG A 391 -13.76 -28.83 6.69
C ARG A 391 -13.36 -28.23 8.04
N MET A 392 -14.27 -27.52 8.71
CA MET A 392 -14.02 -27.01 10.06
C MET A 392 -13.70 -28.13 11.06
N LYS A 393 -14.44 -29.25 10.99
CA LYS A 393 -14.15 -30.43 11.83
C LYS A 393 -12.79 -31.05 11.53
N GLU A 394 -12.40 -31.17 10.27
CA GLU A 394 -11.10 -31.72 9.85
C GLU A 394 -9.93 -30.96 10.48
N ILE A 395 -10.03 -29.64 10.59
CA ILE A 395 -8.99 -28.79 11.16
C ILE A 395 -9.17 -28.46 12.65
N GLY A 396 -10.19 -29.05 13.31
CA GLY A 396 -10.42 -28.91 14.74
C GLY A 396 -11.01 -27.56 15.18
N MET A 397 -11.70 -26.83 14.28
CA MET A 397 -12.36 -25.57 14.63
C MET A 397 -13.69 -25.80 15.36
N GLU A 398 -13.95 -24.98 16.38
CA GLU A 398 -15.24 -24.96 17.10
C GLU A 398 -16.30 -24.23 16.25
N GLN A 399 -17.37 -24.97 15.88
CA GLN A 399 -18.42 -24.45 15.01
C GLN A 399 -19.25 -23.36 15.69
N GLU A 400 -19.45 -23.46 17.01
CA GLU A 400 -20.27 -22.55 17.80
C GLU A 400 -19.79 -21.09 17.69
N THR A 401 -18.49 -20.88 17.58
CA THR A 401 -17.89 -19.54 17.47
C THR A 401 -18.15 -18.89 16.11
N LEU A 402 -18.40 -19.71 15.07
CA LEU A 402 -18.65 -19.29 13.69
C LEU A 402 -20.03 -19.67 13.19
N GLN A 403 -20.99 -19.96 14.08
CA GLN A 403 -22.37 -20.32 13.65
C GLN A 403 -22.99 -19.23 12.77
N TRP A 404 -22.77 -17.95 13.09
CA TRP A 404 -23.23 -16.82 12.28
C TRP A 404 -22.66 -16.84 10.83
N TYR A 405 -21.44 -17.31 10.65
CA TYR A 405 -20.81 -17.45 9.35
C TYR A 405 -21.37 -18.65 8.58
N LEU A 406 -21.63 -19.77 9.27
CA LEU A 406 -22.32 -20.94 8.70
C LEU A 406 -23.76 -20.62 8.26
N ASP A 407 -24.46 -19.76 9.00
CA ASP A 407 -25.83 -19.34 8.69
C ASP A 407 -25.93 -18.61 7.34
N LEU A 408 -24.87 -17.96 6.87
CA LEU A 408 -24.80 -17.34 5.55
C LEU A 408 -25.06 -18.38 4.42
N ARG A 409 -24.69 -19.64 4.64
CA ARG A 409 -24.92 -20.74 3.68
C ARG A 409 -26.35 -21.30 3.75
N ARG A 410 -27.02 -21.13 4.91
CA ARG A 410 -28.40 -21.59 5.15
C ARG A 410 -29.44 -20.57 4.71
N PHE A 411 -29.13 -19.29 4.81
CA PHE A 411 -30.07 -18.19 4.59
C PHE A 411 -29.87 -17.52 3.22
N GLY A 412 -30.00 -18.32 2.16
CA GLY A 412 -29.92 -17.83 0.79
C GLY A 412 -28.47 -17.64 0.30
N GLY A 413 -27.55 -18.47 0.78
CA GLY A 413 -26.17 -18.48 0.29
C GLY A 413 -26.08 -18.77 -1.21
N CYS A 414 -25.13 -18.16 -1.86
CA CYS A 414 -24.84 -18.36 -3.27
C CYS A 414 -23.32 -18.52 -3.49
N LYS A 415 -22.94 -18.93 -4.70
CA LYS A 415 -21.57 -18.88 -5.16
C LYS A 415 -21.04 -17.44 -5.00
N HIS A 416 -19.90 -17.26 -4.35
CA HIS A 416 -19.25 -15.97 -4.17
C HIS A 416 -17.74 -16.14 -4.02
N SER A 417 -17.00 -15.10 -4.32
CA SER A 417 -15.55 -15.12 -4.31
C SER A 417 -14.99 -13.76 -3.86
N GLY A 418 -13.76 -13.75 -3.44
CA GLY A 418 -13.11 -12.53 -3.02
C GLY A 418 -11.59 -12.70 -2.91
N PHE A 419 -10.91 -11.61 -2.63
CA PHE A 419 -9.46 -11.60 -2.53
C PHE A 419 -8.96 -10.56 -1.52
N GLY A 420 -7.70 -10.68 -1.13
CA GLY A 420 -7.00 -9.70 -0.30
C GLY A 420 -5.78 -9.13 -1.02
N LEU A 421 -5.69 -7.80 -1.10
CA LEU A 421 -4.50 -7.08 -1.52
C LEU A 421 -3.90 -6.34 -0.34
N GLY A 422 -2.64 -6.64 -0.01
CA GLY A 422 -1.88 -5.86 0.95
C GLY A 422 -1.50 -4.49 0.38
N PHE A 423 -2.09 -3.42 0.91
CA PHE A 423 -1.88 -2.06 0.41
C PHE A 423 -0.42 -1.62 0.45
N ASP A 424 0.25 -1.90 1.56
CA ASP A 424 1.66 -1.56 1.75
C ASP A 424 2.57 -2.36 0.80
N ARG A 425 2.22 -3.62 0.50
CA ARG A 425 2.93 -4.45 -0.47
C ARG A 425 2.79 -3.91 -1.90
N MET A 426 1.61 -3.42 -2.27
CA MET A 426 1.40 -2.74 -3.56
C MET A 426 2.24 -1.47 -3.68
N LEU A 427 2.39 -0.68 -2.61
CA LEU A 427 3.28 0.49 -2.59
C LEU A 427 4.76 0.12 -2.77
N MET A 428 5.21 -0.96 -2.11
CA MET A 428 6.56 -1.50 -2.34
C MET A 428 6.76 -1.89 -3.80
N TYR A 429 5.77 -2.55 -4.39
CA TYR A 429 5.79 -2.97 -5.78
C TYR A 429 5.90 -1.79 -6.77
N LEU A 430 5.06 -0.75 -6.58
CA LEU A 430 5.05 0.44 -7.43
C LEU A 430 6.36 1.24 -7.34
N SER A 431 6.89 1.42 -6.13
CA SER A 431 8.02 2.31 -5.86
C SER A 431 9.40 1.65 -5.96
N GLY A 432 9.46 0.31 -5.89
CA GLY A 432 10.73 -0.43 -5.75
C GLY A 432 11.36 -0.33 -4.36
N VAL A 433 10.67 0.24 -3.36
CA VAL A 433 11.15 0.29 -1.97
C VAL A 433 11.11 -1.11 -1.37
N ALA A 434 12.25 -1.57 -0.86
CA ALA A 434 12.45 -2.96 -0.47
C ALA A 434 11.91 -3.34 0.92
N ASN A 435 11.51 -2.37 1.74
CA ASN A 435 11.11 -2.63 3.13
C ASN A 435 9.78 -1.96 3.46
N ILE A 436 8.83 -2.74 3.99
CA ILE A 436 7.48 -2.29 4.35
C ILE A 436 7.49 -1.13 5.37
N ARG A 437 8.51 -1.07 6.24
CA ARG A 437 8.66 0.03 7.21
C ARG A 437 8.85 1.40 6.57
N ASP A 438 9.24 1.43 5.30
CA ASP A 438 9.58 2.66 4.57
C ASP A 438 8.43 3.17 3.71
N VAL A 439 7.36 2.34 3.54
CA VAL A 439 6.13 2.73 2.85
C VAL A 439 4.99 3.12 3.81
N GLN A 440 5.14 2.83 5.10
CA GLN A 440 4.17 3.17 6.16
C GLN A 440 4.53 4.47 6.86
N PRO A 441 3.55 5.32 7.25
CA PRO A 441 3.81 6.53 8.03
C PRO A 441 4.48 6.25 9.39
N TYR A 442 3.94 5.34 10.17
CA TYR A 442 4.39 4.91 11.48
C TYR A 442 4.39 3.37 11.54
N PRO A 443 5.46 2.69 11.13
CA PRO A 443 5.48 1.23 11.08
C PRO A 443 5.38 0.61 12.46
N ARG A 444 4.56 -0.45 12.58
CA ARG A 444 4.43 -1.28 13.76
C ARG A 444 5.03 -2.65 13.44
N THR A 445 6.09 -2.99 14.13
CA THR A 445 6.80 -4.26 13.95
C THR A 445 7.31 -4.75 15.29
N PRO A 446 7.71 -6.03 15.46
CA PRO A 446 8.27 -6.52 16.69
C PRO A 446 9.36 -5.57 17.24
N ARG A 447 9.25 -5.19 18.51
CA ARG A 447 10.14 -4.28 19.25
C ARG A 447 10.21 -2.84 18.68
N ASN A 448 9.26 -2.44 17.85
CA ASN A 448 9.20 -1.08 17.31
C ASN A 448 7.79 -0.49 17.48
N LEU A 449 7.66 0.37 18.47
CA LEU A 449 6.46 1.15 18.79
C LEU A 449 6.91 2.57 19.18
N ILE A 450 7.33 3.36 18.19
CA ILE A 450 7.69 4.76 18.36
C ILE A 450 6.41 5.59 18.16
N PHE A 451 6.03 6.37 19.18
CA PHE A 451 4.77 7.17 19.35
C PHE A 451 3.51 6.34 19.48
#